data_f2e101d3c1951171972c13995fae233a
#
_entry.id   f2e101d3c1951171972c13995fae233a
#
_cell.length_a   1.000
_cell.length_b   1.000
_cell.length_c   1.000
_cell.angle_alpha   90.00
_cell.angle_beta   90.00
_cell.angle_gamma   90.00
#
_symmetry.space_group_name_H-M   'P 1'
#
loop_
_entity.id
_entity.type
_entity.pdbx_description
1 polymer ?
#
loop_
_entity_poly.entity_id
_entity_poly.type
_entity_poly.pdbx_seq_one_letter_code
_entity_poly.pdbx_strand_id
1 'polypeptide(L)'
;MRAKELSNLLATWLGLIAAVVGGYAAFHQYRESVNKQVDDRATTAINFVMQFQNLQMLPLREKIYDYIFCQGDCATRKPSQSEVFAFVEFFDAIKYCADKGLCDPTIIGDVFAPYATWHWPCLAESIKAVRVGEADLKLARPFGHGLERLALRDVGTRHCGNLKSN
;
A
#
# COMPACT_ATOMS: atom_id res chain seq x y z
N MET A 1 -33.28 -48.21 37.77
CA MET A 1 -31.94 -47.82 37.29
C MET A 1 -31.93 -47.36 35.84
N ARG A 2 -32.65 -47.99 34.93
CA ARG A 2 -32.60 -47.69 33.47
C ARG A 2 -33.01 -46.27 33.03
N ALA A 3 -33.94 -45.59 33.70
CA ALA A 3 -34.42 -44.26 33.27
C ALA A 3 -33.37 -43.15 33.47
N LYS A 4 -32.54 -43.18 34.51
CA LYS A 4 -31.46 -42.20 34.74
C LYS A 4 -30.28 -42.39 33.76
N GLU A 5 -29.99 -43.59 33.37
CA GLU A 5 -28.92 -43.85 32.37
C GLU A 5 -29.32 -43.38 30.98
N LEU A 6 -30.57 -43.56 30.61
CA LEU A 6 -31.10 -43.08 29.32
C LEU A 6 -31.10 -41.54 29.25
N SER A 7 -31.46 -40.86 30.34
CA SER A 7 -31.45 -39.39 30.45
C SER A 7 -30.03 -38.81 30.33
N ASN A 8 -29.03 -39.47 30.98
CA ASN A 8 -27.63 -39.04 30.86
C ASN A 8 -27.07 -39.24 29.45
N LEU A 9 -27.43 -40.34 28.79
CA LEU A 9 -27.02 -40.63 27.42
C LEU A 9 -27.58 -39.60 26.43
N LEU A 10 -28.89 -39.28 26.56
CA LEU A 10 -29.52 -38.21 25.74
C LEU A 10 -28.90 -36.87 25.97
N ALA A 11 -28.61 -36.47 27.21
CA ALA A 11 -27.96 -35.21 27.53
C ALA A 11 -26.55 -35.12 26.91
N THR A 12 -25.79 -36.22 26.92
CA THR A 12 -24.45 -36.30 26.31
C THR A 12 -24.52 -36.13 24.78
N TRP A 13 -25.47 -36.81 24.12
CA TRP A 13 -25.65 -36.68 22.67
C TRP A 13 -26.13 -35.30 22.26
N LEU A 14 -27.04 -34.69 23.02
CA LEU A 14 -27.48 -33.31 22.77
C LEU A 14 -26.32 -32.31 22.93
N GLY A 15 -25.49 -32.50 23.95
CA GLY A 15 -24.27 -31.69 24.14
C GLY A 15 -23.29 -31.82 22.98
N LEU A 16 -23.09 -33.04 22.47
CA LEU A 16 -22.19 -33.29 21.35
C LEU A 16 -22.71 -32.67 20.04
N ILE A 17 -24.01 -32.79 19.78
CA ILE A 17 -24.64 -32.14 18.60
C ILE A 17 -24.54 -30.64 18.72
N ALA A 18 -24.81 -30.04 19.88
CA ALA A 18 -24.68 -28.61 20.11
C ALA A 18 -23.25 -28.10 19.89
N ALA A 19 -22.25 -28.89 20.34
CA ALA A 19 -20.84 -28.56 20.15
C ALA A 19 -20.44 -28.60 18.67
N VAL A 20 -20.92 -29.57 17.90
CA VAL A 20 -20.65 -29.68 16.46
C VAL A 20 -21.31 -28.54 15.69
N VAL A 21 -22.58 -28.27 15.97
CA VAL A 21 -23.30 -27.16 15.31
C VAL A 21 -22.71 -25.79 15.67
N GLY A 22 -22.37 -25.58 16.94
CA GLY A 22 -21.72 -24.35 17.40
C GLY A 22 -20.34 -24.18 16.80
N GLY A 23 -19.53 -25.24 16.71
CA GLY A 23 -18.23 -25.23 16.06
C GLY A 23 -18.31 -24.91 14.57
N TYR A 24 -19.29 -25.50 13.87
CA TYR A 24 -19.51 -25.21 12.45
C TYR A 24 -19.94 -23.76 12.22
N ALA A 25 -20.86 -23.22 13.02
CA ALA A 25 -21.29 -21.84 12.93
C ALA A 25 -20.14 -20.86 13.20
N ALA A 26 -19.34 -21.11 14.23
CA ALA A 26 -18.17 -20.31 14.54
C ALA A 26 -17.12 -20.34 13.42
N PHE A 27 -16.89 -21.52 12.83
CA PHE A 27 -15.97 -21.65 11.69
C PHE A 27 -16.48 -20.89 10.45
N HIS A 28 -17.78 -20.94 10.18
CA HIS A 28 -18.37 -20.21 9.05
C HIS A 28 -18.26 -18.70 9.24
N GLN A 29 -18.59 -18.19 10.43
CA GLN A 29 -18.40 -16.76 10.76
C GLN A 29 -16.95 -16.33 10.68
N TYR A 30 -16.02 -17.16 11.14
CA TYR A 30 -14.59 -16.86 11.02
C TYR A 30 -14.16 -16.73 9.54
N ARG A 31 -14.57 -17.68 8.70
CA ARG A 31 -14.26 -17.62 7.25
C ARG A 31 -14.84 -16.38 6.59
N GLU A 32 -16.08 -16.01 6.90
CA GLU A 32 -16.70 -14.79 6.37
C GLU A 32 -15.93 -13.53 6.81
N SER A 33 -15.53 -13.47 8.08
CA SER A 33 -14.76 -12.32 8.59
C SER A 33 -13.40 -12.19 7.92
N VAL A 34 -12.70 -13.31 7.68
CA VAL A 34 -11.41 -13.32 6.97
C VAL A 34 -11.57 -12.89 5.53
N ASN A 35 -12.57 -13.42 4.81
CA ASN A 35 -12.83 -13.04 3.42
C ASN A 35 -13.17 -11.55 3.32
N LYS A 36 -14.02 -11.05 4.22
CA LYS A 36 -14.34 -9.62 4.26
C LYS A 36 -13.11 -8.74 4.48
N GLN A 37 -12.19 -9.13 5.38
CA GLN A 37 -10.95 -8.38 5.58
C GLN A 37 -10.07 -8.37 4.34
N VAL A 38 -10.00 -9.46 3.58
CA VAL A 38 -9.26 -9.52 2.31
C VAL A 38 -9.90 -8.59 1.28
N ASP A 39 -11.22 -8.64 1.13
CA ASP A 39 -11.95 -7.78 0.20
C ASP A 39 -11.82 -6.30 0.57
N ASP A 40 -11.89 -5.95 1.86
CA ASP A 40 -11.73 -4.57 2.34
C ASP A 40 -10.33 -4.04 2.04
N ARG A 41 -9.28 -4.86 2.21
CA ARG A 41 -7.90 -4.49 1.88
C ARG A 41 -7.69 -4.28 0.38
N ALA A 42 -8.22 -5.18 -0.43
CA ALA A 42 -8.17 -5.05 -1.89
C ALA A 42 -8.92 -3.79 -2.35
N THR A 43 -10.11 -3.54 -1.81
CA THR A 43 -10.91 -2.35 -2.11
C THR A 43 -10.17 -1.07 -1.75
N THR A 44 -9.52 -1.03 -0.58
CA THR A 44 -8.72 0.12 -0.15
C THR A 44 -7.53 0.36 -1.08
N ALA A 45 -6.83 -0.70 -1.50
CA ALA A 45 -5.74 -0.60 -2.46
C ALA A 45 -6.22 -0.08 -3.83
N ILE A 46 -7.35 -0.59 -4.32
CA ILE A 46 -7.96 -0.12 -5.58
C ILE A 46 -8.37 1.34 -5.49
N ASN A 47 -8.89 1.80 -4.35
CA ASN A 47 -9.23 3.21 -4.15
C ASN A 47 -7.99 4.12 -4.28
N PHE A 48 -6.82 3.70 -3.79
CA PHE A 48 -5.57 4.43 -4.04
C PHE A 48 -5.19 4.46 -5.52
N VAL A 49 -5.39 3.35 -6.25
CA VAL A 49 -5.16 3.31 -7.71
C VAL A 49 -6.08 4.31 -8.42
N MET A 50 -7.36 4.30 -8.08
CA MET A 50 -8.34 5.24 -8.66
C MET A 50 -8.01 6.69 -8.30
N GLN A 51 -7.59 6.97 -7.07
CA GLN A 51 -7.17 8.29 -6.64
C GLN A 51 -5.93 8.77 -7.41
N PHE A 52 -4.96 7.89 -7.64
CA PHE A 52 -3.78 8.20 -8.44
C PHE A 52 -4.13 8.50 -9.91
N GLN A 53 -5.17 7.84 -10.45
CA GLN A 53 -5.65 8.05 -11.81
C GLN A 53 -6.64 9.22 -11.95
N ASN A 54 -7.11 9.77 -10.83
CA ASN A 54 -8.09 10.85 -10.81
C ASN A 54 -7.51 12.14 -11.44
N LEU A 55 -8.42 12.95 -12.00
CA LEU A 55 -8.14 14.26 -12.58
C LEU A 55 -7.40 15.21 -11.62
N GLN A 56 -7.57 15.05 -10.31
CA GLN A 56 -6.86 15.87 -9.32
C GLN A 56 -5.35 15.57 -9.26
N MET A 57 -4.96 14.31 -9.45
CA MET A 57 -3.54 13.91 -9.46
C MET A 57 -2.91 14.03 -10.86
N LEU A 58 -3.73 14.12 -11.90
CA LEU A 58 -3.25 14.14 -13.28
C LEU A 58 -2.27 15.30 -13.56
N PRO A 59 -2.58 16.58 -13.22
CA PRO A 59 -1.66 17.69 -13.48
C PRO A 59 -0.32 17.54 -12.75
N LEU A 60 -0.37 17.01 -11.53
CA LEU A 60 0.83 16.75 -10.72
C LEU A 60 1.69 15.67 -11.37
N ARG A 61 1.08 14.59 -11.81
CA ARG A 61 1.75 13.49 -12.51
C ARG A 61 2.37 13.97 -13.81
N GLU A 62 1.63 14.67 -14.64
CA GLU A 62 2.12 15.22 -15.91
C GLU A 62 3.34 16.09 -15.68
N LYS A 63 3.30 16.98 -14.69
CA LYS A 63 4.41 17.87 -14.38
C LYS A 63 5.66 17.12 -13.89
N ILE A 64 5.48 16.10 -13.04
CA ILE A 64 6.58 15.24 -12.61
C ILE A 64 7.13 14.43 -13.79
N TYR A 65 6.26 13.91 -14.67
CA TYR A 65 6.67 13.22 -15.89
C TYR A 65 7.45 14.14 -16.83
N ASP A 66 6.96 15.33 -17.08
CA ASP A 66 7.63 16.32 -17.94
C ASP A 66 9.04 16.67 -17.43
N TYR A 67 9.22 16.70 -16.12
CA TYR A 67 10.53 16.90 -15.51
C TYR A 67 11.45 15.68 -15.69
N ILE A 68 10.93 14.49 -15.46
CA ILE A 68 11.72 13.23 -15.51
C ILE A 68 12.14 12.90 -16.95
N PHE A 69 11.26 13.13 -17.92
CA PHE A 69 11.49 12.83 -19.34
C PHE A 69 11.96 14.04 -20.13
N CYS A 70 12.30 15.13 -19.47
CA CYS A 70 12.77 16.34 -20.11
C CYS A 70 14.07 16.08 -20.89
N GLN A 71 14.08 16.52 -22.15
CA GLN A 71 15.28 16.55 -22.98
C GLN A 71 15.69 18.02 -23.20
N GLY A 72 16.91 18.38 -22.84
CA GLY A 72 17.42 19.74 -22.96
C GLY A 72 17.36 20.54 -21.66
N ASP A 73 16.89 21.80 -21.71
CA ASP A 73 16.81 22.65 -20.52
C ASP A 73 15.61 22.27 -19.64
N CYS A 74 15.89 21.45 -18.63
CA CYS A 74 14.91 20.96 -17.69
C CYS A 74 14.69 21.89 -16.48
N ALA A 75 15.45 22.95 -16.36
CA ALA A 75 15.34 23.87 -15.22
C ALA A 75 13.96 24.54 -15.15
N THR A 76 13.40 24.90 -16.32
CA THR A 76 12.08 25.52 -16.42
C THR A 76 10.91 24.57 -16.15
N ARG A 77 11.15 23.25 -16.20
CA ARG A 77 10.15 22.19 -15.97
C ARG A 77 10.23 21.58 -14.59
N LYS A 78 11.17 22.06 -13.76
CA LYS A 78 11.34 21.55 -12.41
C LYS A 78 10.06 21.76 -11.60
N PRO A 79 9.49 20.71 -10.99
CA PRO A 79 8.33 20.84 -10.13
C PRO A 79 8.67 21.69 -8.91
N SER A 80 7.69 22.43 -8.41
CA SER A 80 7.83 23.17 -7.16
C SER A 80 8.00 22.20 -5.98
N GLN A 81 8.55 22.70 -4.89
CA GLN A 81 8.72 21.89 -3.69
C GLN A 81 7.38 21.32 -3.18
N SER A 82 6.30 22.10 -3.22
CA SER A 82 4.97 21.66 -2.81
C SER A 82 4.43 20.53 -3.70
N GLU A 83 4.72 20.54 -4.99
CA GLU A 83 4.33 19.48 -5.91
C GLU A 83 5.12 18.19 -5.64
N VAL A 84 6.42 18.30 -5.39
CA VAL A 84 7.23 17.16 -4.98
C VAL A 84 6.70 16.59 -3.66
N PHE A 85 6.38 17.44 -2.69
CA PHE A 85 5.82 17.02 -1.40
C PHE A 85 4.51 16.25 -1.60
N ALA A 86 3.53 16.81 -2.31
CA ALA A 86 2.25 16.17 -2.53
C ALA A 86 2.37 14.80 -3.23
N PHE A 87 3.28 14.70 -4.20
CA PHE A 87 3.54 13.44 -4.88
C PHE A 87 4.17 12.39 -3.98
N VAL A 88 5.18 12.78 -3.22
CA VAL A 88 5.91 11.87 -2.31
C VAL A 88 5.03 11.42 -1.16
N GLU A 89 4.27 12.32 -0.53
CA GLU A 89 3.33 11.99 0.55
C GLU A 89 2.27 10.97 0.11
N PHE A 90 1.83 11.05 -1.14
CA PHE A 90 0.91 10.04 -1.68
C PHE A 90 1.54 8.63 -1.65
N PHE A 91 2.80 8.49 -2.09
CA PHE A 91 3.51 7.21 -2.05
C PHE A 91 3.83 6.75 -0.62
N ASP A 92 4.11 7.67 0.28
CA ASP A 92 4.30 7.36 1.70
C ASP A 92 3.01 6.84 2.33
N ALA A 93 1.86 7.42 1.99
CA ALA A 93 0.56 6.99 2.48
C ALA A 93 0.20 5.58 1.99
N ILE A 94 0.35 5.27 0.70
CA ILE A 94 0.04 3.95 0.16
C ILE A 94 0.98 2.87 0.71
N LYS A 95 2.27 3.18 0.85
CA LYS A 95 3.22 2.24 1.45
C LYS A 95 2.93 2.01 2.93
N TYR A 96 2.55 3.06 3.65
CA TYR A 96 2.11 2.94 5.04
C TYR A 96 0.87 2.04 5.16
N CYS A 97 -0.12 2.23 4.28
CA CYS A 97 -1.32 1.40 4.23
C CYS A 97 -0.97 -0.09 4.05
N ALA A 98 -0.08 -0.40 3.11
CA ALA A 98 0.39 -1.77 2.86
C ALA A 98 1.16 -2.35 4.05
N ASP A 99 2.07 -1.59 4.67
CA ASP A 99 2.88 -2.02 5.81
C ASP A 99 2.05 -2.30 7.06
N LYS A 100 0.93 -1.60 7.23
CA LYS A 100 -0.01 -1.80 8.34
C LYS A 100 -1.06 -2.88 8.06
N GLY A 101 -1.02 -3.49 6.88
CA GLY A 101 -2.01 -4.48 6.46
C GLY A 101 -3.41 -3.93 6.29
N LEU A 102 -3.53 -2.62 6.04
CA LEU A 102 -4.80 -1.94 5.75
C LEU A 102 -5.14 -1.98 4.26
N CYS A 103 -4.12 -2.15 3.41
CA CYS A 103 -4.25 -2.37 1.96
C CYS A 103 -3.64 -3.71 1.57
N ASP A 104 -4.06 -4.24 0.43
CA ASP A 104 -3.40 -5.40 -0.17
C ASP A 104 -1.99 -5.00 -0.66
N PRO A 105 -0.92 -5.59 -0.07
CA PRO A 105 0.46 -5.23 -0.42
C PRO A 105 0.86 -5.70 -1.81
N THR A 106 0.15 -6.69 -2.38
CA THR A 106 0.40 -7.19 -3.74
C THR A 106 -0.09 -6.18 -4.75
N ILE A 107 -1.34 -5.74 -4.63
CA ILE A 107 -1.92 -4.71 -5.50
C ILE A 107 -1.08 -3.42 -5.45
N ILE A 108 -0.71 -2.98 -4.24
CA ILE A 108 0.14 -1.79 -4.06
C ILE A 108 1.49 -1.99 -4.73
N GLY A 109 2.13 -3.15 -4.54
CA GLY A 109 3.44 -3.44 -5.13
C GLY A 109 3.38 -3.48 -6.66
N ASP A 110 2.43 -4.22 -7.22
CA ASP A 110 2.34 -4.44 -8.66
C ASP A 110 1.99 -3.15 -9.43
N VAL A 111 1.14 -2.31 -8.86
CA VAL A 111 0.73 -1.06 -9.51
C VAL A 111 1.75 0.06 -9.30
N PHE A 112 2.23 0.26 -8.07
CA PHE A 112 2.99 1.46 -7.73
C PHE A 112 4.51 1.29 -7.72
N ALA A 113 5.06 0.06 -7.62
CA ALA A 113 6.50 -0.13 -7.66
C ALA A 113 7.12 0.31 -9.01
N PRO A 114 6.52 0.02 -10.19
CA PRO A 114 7.04 0.54 -11.45
C PRO A 114 7.12 2.07 -11.47
N TYR A 115 6.07 2.76 -11.01
CA TYR A 115 6.08 4.22 -10.91
C TYR A 115 7.18 4.72 -9.96
N ALA A 116 7.29 4.13 -8.78
CA ALA A 116 8.30 4.50 -7.80
C ALA A 116 9.72 4.33 -8.35
N THR A 117 9.99 3.22 -9.07
CA THR A 117 11.28 2.94 -9.69
C THR A 117 11.67 4.00 -10.73
N TRP A 118 10.70 4.53 -11.48
CA TRP A 118 10.96 5.58 -12.46
C TRP A 118 11.17 6.96 -11.81
N HIS A 119 10.46 7.26 -10.74
CA HIS A 119 10.44 8.59 -10.14
C HIS A 119 11.54 8.79 -9.09
N TRP A 120 11.89 7.73 -8.37
CA TRP A 120 12.85 7.81 -7.27
C TRP A 120 14.19 8.43 -7.66
N PRO A 121 14.88 7.99 -8.74
CA PRO A 121 16.20 8.53 -9.07
C PRO A 121 16.19 10.04 -9.33
N CYS A 122 15.08 10.58 -9.85
CA CYS A 122 14.95 12.00 -10.17
C CYS A 122 14.52 12.85 -8.97
N LEU A 123 13.86 12.27 -7.98
CA LEU A 123 13.35 12.96 -6.81
C LEU A 123 14.23 12.76 -5.57
N ALA A 124 15.14 11.78 -5.61
CA ALA A 124 15.93 11.35 -4.45
C ALA A 124 16.73 12.49 -3.82
N GLU A 125 17.33 13.38 -4.62
CA GLU A 125 18.11 14.51 -4.08
C GLU A 125 17.21 15.52 -3.35
N SER A 126 16.06 15.86 -3.94
CA SER A 126 15.09 16.76 -3.30
C SER A 126 14.54 16.15 -2.00
N ILE A 127 14.27 14.85 -1.99
CA ILE A 127 13.81 14.12 -0.80
C ILE A 127 14.89 14.09 0.28
N LYS A 128 16.14 13.83 -0.09
CA LYS A 128 17.27 13.83 0.85
C LYS A 128 17.49 15.21 1.49
N ALA A 129 17.35 16.28 0.71
CA ALA A 129 17.47 17.65 1.23
C ALA A 129 16.41 17.95 2.30
N VAL A 130 15.18 17.46 2.12
CA VAL A 130 14.11 17.58 3.14
C VAL A 130 14.46 16.76 4.39
N ARG A 131 14.94 15.54 4.23
CA ARG A 131 15.32 14.66 5.36
C ARG A 131 16.43 15.25 6.23
N VAL A 132 17.35 16.03 5.66
CA VAL A 132 18.38 16.72 6.44
C VAL A 132 17.73 17.70 7.43
N GLY A 133 16.68 18.42 7.03
CA GLY A 133 15.89 19.27 7.93
C GLY A 133 15.07 18.51 8.98
N GLU A 134 14.75 17.24 8.72
CA GLU A 134 13.98 16.37 9.62
C GLU A 134 14.84 15.58 10.61
N ALA A 135 16.18 15.58 10.43
CA ALA A 135 17.09 14.75 11.23
C ALA A 135 16.94 14.96 12.75
N ASP A 136 16.62 16.18 13.17
CA ASP A 136 16.42 16.52 14.56
C ASP A 136 15.06 16.07 15.12
N LEU A 137 14.10 15.75 14.23
CA LEU A 137 12.72 15.41 14.63
C LEU A 137 12.56 13.94 15.03
N LYS A 138 13.58 13.09 14.83
CA LYS A 138 13.56 11.64 15.14
C LYS A 138 12.28 10.94 14.64
N LEU A 139 11.84 11.29 13.45
CA LEU A 139 10.65 10.70 12.86
C LEU A 139 10.82 9.19 12.67
N ALA A 140 9.82 8.42 13.04
CA ALA A 140 9.82 6.97 12.86
C ALA A 140 9.88 6.56 11.38
N ARG A 141 9.46 7.47 10.49
CA ARG A 141 9.53 7.31 9.04
C ARG A 141 9.93 8.65 8.42
N PRO A 142 11.10 8.73 7.79
CA PRO A 142 11.52 9.94 7.10
C PRO A 142 10.66 10.16 5.84
N PHE A 143 10.51 11.42 5.44
CA PHE A 143 9.85 11.82 4.21
C PHE A 143 10.36 11.04 2.99
N GLY A 144 9.45 10.55 2.15
CA GLY A 144 9.78 9.78 0.96
C GLY A 144 10.21 8.33 1.21
N HIS A 145 10.03 7.84 2.44
CA HIS A 145 10.35 6.43 2.78
C HIS A 145 9.50 5.44 1.97
N GLY A 146 8.23 5.74 1.75
CA GLY A 146 7.32 4.90 0.97
C GLY A 146 7.73 4.81 -0.48
N LEU A 147 8.02 5.93 -1.11
CA LEU A 147 8.49 5.99 -2.50
C LEU A 147 9.81 5.22 -2.67
N GLU A 148 10.78 5.42 -1.78
CA GLU A 148 12.06 4.72 -1.77
C GLU A 148 11.88 3.20 -1.65
N ARG A 149 11.07 2.75 -0.70
CA ARG A 149 10.84 1.32 -0.45
C ARG A 149 10.07 0.64 -1.57
N LEU A 150 9.19 1.34 -2.25
CA LEU A 150 8.52 0.81 -3.45
C LEU A 150 9.50 0.73 -4.62
N ALA A 151 10.37 1.73 -4.80
CA ALA A 151 11.39 1.74 -5.85
C ALA A 151 12.41 0.59 -5.70
N LEU A 152 12.78 0.24 -4.48
CA LEU A 152 13.74 -0.84 -4.19
C LEU A 152 13.18 -2.26 -4.46
N ARG A 153 11.88 -2.40 -4.69
CA ARG A 153 11.27 -3.70 -5.08
C ARG A 153 11.63 -4.10 -6.50
N ASP A 154 11.83 -3.12 -7.38
CA ASP A 154 12.16 -3.35 -8.78
C ASP A 154 13.60 -2.88 -9.01
N VAL A 155 14.56 -3.82 -9.00
CA VAL A 155 16.00 -3.56 -9.03
C VAL A 155 16.46 -3.20 -10.46
N GLY A 156 15.92 -2.11 -11.00
CA GLY A 156 16.40 -1.48 -12.22
C GLY A 156 17.24 -0.25 -11.89
N THR A 157 18.56 -0.28 -12.14
CA THR A 157 19.42 0.90 -12.08
C THR A 157 19.04 1.88 -13.19
N ARG A 158 18.05 2.73 -12.93
CA ARG A 158 17.65 3.80 -13.84
C ARG A 158 18.21 5.12 -13.32
N HIS A 159 18.83 5.88 -14.20
CA HIS A 159 19.34 7.22 -13.89
C HIS A 159 18.38 8.27 -14.45
N CYS A 160 18.15 9.34 -13.69
CA CYS A 160 17.40 10.50 -14.14
C CYS A 160 18.07 11.09 -15.40
N GLY A 161 17.28 11.32 -16.45
CA GLY A 161 17.77 11.94 -17.69
C GLY A 161 18.46 11.03 -18.69
N ASN A 162 18.64 9.73 -18.39
CA ASN A 162 19.30 8.77 -19.30
C ASN A 162 18.32 7.87 -20.07
N LEU A 163 17.14 8.35 -20.35
CA LEU A 163 16.24 7.70 -21.30
C LEU A 163 16.62 8.11 -22.71
N LYS A 164 17.81 7.68 -23.16
CA LYS A 164 18.07 7.62 -24.59
C LYS A 164 17.06 6.64 -25.18
N SER A 165 16.14 7.18 -25.99
CA SER A 165 15.30 6.41 -26.87
C SER A 165 16.16 5.43 -27.66
N ASN A 166 16.00 4.13 -27.39
CA ASN A 166 16.36 3.12 -28.37
C ASN A 166 15.23 3.00 -29.38
#